data_ff70a8119b83c2fac0fdd709d46df0b4
#
_entry.id   ff70a8119b83c2fac0fdd709d46df0b4
#
_cell.length_a   1.000
_cell.length_b   1.000
_cell.length_c   1.000
_cell.angle_alpha   90.00
_cell.angle_beta   90.00
_cell.angle_gamma   90.00
#
_symmetry.space_group_name_H-M   'P 1'
#
loop_
_entity.id
_entity.type
_entity.pdbx_description
1 polymer ?
#
loop_
_entity_poly.entity_id
_entity_poly.type
_entity_poly.pdbx_seq_one_letter_code
_entity_poly.pdbx_strand_id
1 'polypeptide(L)'
;MKKRSIIVLTLLAGCFTNSFAQKGEKTLTVEVSNEWTQNKTDEPIVIDLNNLKAGFNIKSATVWEGNKEIPSQLDDLNGDARADELAFLIDMPAKSNKSFRIILSSEKSEKNYPARTYAQMKAYGHNNKFANITGFSAAGTENVYSFVYHHGPAIESELVAYRIYFNEKQTVDPYSKVNKRLEIKETCFYPTKAQRANGYGDDALRVYNSGGVGALKGWNGTEATHIKPVVNRTERVLASGPVRAIVEAEVIGWEYQGNDLNMINRYTIYGGHRDMKVDVLFDRPL
;
A
#
# COMPACT_ATOMS: atom_id res chain seq x y z
N MET A 1 28.23 5.89 -4.16
CA MET A 1 27.48 6.30 -2.96
C MET A 1 26.17 6.96 -3.41
N LYS A 2 25.04 6.25 -3.33
CA LYS A 2 23.71 6.83 -3.65
C LYS A 2 23.30 7.72 -2.48
N LYS A 3 23.25 9.04 -2.69
CA LYS A 3 22.66 9.97 -1.73
C LYS A 3 21.16 9.67 -1.63
N ARG A 4 20.73 9.20 -0.47
CA ARG A 4 19.31 9.05 -0.14
C ARG A 4 18.67 10.43 -0.11
N SER A 5 17.47 10.59 -0.68
CA SER A 5 16.66 11.79 -0.48
C SER A 5 16.42 11.95 1.01
N ILE A 6 16.93 13.02 1.59
CA ILE A 6 16.55 13.39 2.96
C ILE A 6 15.34 14.30 2.82
N ILE A 7 14.18 13.79 3.16
CA ILE A 7 12.99 14.62 3.42
C ILE A 7 13.18 15.12 4.85
N VAL A 8 13.51 16.41 5.00
CA VAL A 8 13.54 17.02 6.33
C VAL A 8 12.12 17.40 6.71
N LEU A 9 11.55 16.64 7.62
CA LEU A 9 10.24 16.92 8.20
C LEU A 9 10.43 17.78 9.46
N THR A 10 10.15 19.07 9.37
CA THR A 10 10.14 19.96 10.53
C THR A 10 8.70 20.16 11.01
N LEU A 11 8.40 19.66 12.21
CA LEU A 11 7.07 19.76 12.81
C LEU A 11 7.02 20.98 13.73
N LEU A 12 6.28 22.01 13.36
CA LEU A 12 5.98 23.18 14.21
C LEU A 12 4.58 23.02 14.80
N ALA A 13 4.48 22.77 16.09
CA ALA A 13 3.21 22.68 16.81
C ALA A 13 2.84 24.01 17.40
N GLY A 14 1.77 24.64 16.92
CA GLY A 14 1.15 25.82 17.54
C GLY A 14 0.04 25.40 18.52
N CYS A 15 0.14 25.76 19.79
CA CYS A 15 -0.90 25.52 20.77
C CYS A 15 -1.82 26.76 20.88
N PHE A 16 -3.13 26.55 20.67
CA PHE A 16 -4.16 27.49 21.15
C PHE A 16 -5.09 26.76 22.12
N THR A 17 -5.24 27.32 23.32
CA THR A 17 -6.14 26.80 24.36
C THR A 17 -7.44 27.60 24.36
N ASN A 18 -8.58 26.94 24.21
CA ASN A 18 -9.89 27.42 24.70
C ASN A 18 -10.77 26.23 25.08
N SER A 19 -11.32 26.28 26.30
CA SER A 19 -12.14 25.24 26.90
C SER A 19 -13.62 25.44 26.60
N PHE A 20 -14.17 24.53 25.83
CA PHE A 20 -15.57 24.04 25.78
C PHE A 20 -15.48 22.66 25.19
N ALA A 21 -16.50 21.78 25.31
CA ALA A 21 -16.44 20.43 24.77
C ALA A 21 -16.03 20.50 23.29
N GLN A 22 -14.75 20.63 23.07
CA GLN A 22 -14.13 21.04 21.81
C GLN A 22 -13.98 19.82 20.96
N LYS A 23 -14.59 19.84 19.77
CA LYS A 23 -14.20 18.97 18.68
C LYS A 23 -12.68 18.94 18.66
N GLY A 24 -12.09 17.76 18.89
CA GLY A 24 -10.63 17.65 18.88
C GLY A 24 -10.13 18.03 17.50
N GLU A 25 -9.38 19.12 17.40
CA GLU A 25 -8.75 19.57 16.16
C GLU A 25 -7.30 19.95 16.45
N LYS A 26 -6.40 19.57 15.55
CA LYS A 26 -4.98 19.92 15.64
C LYS A 26 -4.47 20.31 14.26
N THR A 27 -3.88 21.50 14.18
CA THR A 27 -3.21 21.97 12.97
C THR A 27 -1.72 21.73 13.05
N LEU A 28 -1.14 21.20 11.97
CA LEU A 28 0.29 20.98 11.78
C LEU A 28 0.75 21.73 10.54
N THR A 29 2.01 22.15 10.51
CA THR A 29 2.69 22.60 9.31
C THR A 29 3.82 21.62 8.98
N VAL A 30 3.88 21.20 7.72
CA VAL A 30 4.89 20.28 7.22
C VAL A 30 5.64 20.96 6.08
N GLU A 31 6.96 21.07 6.24
CA GLU A 31 7.87 21.56 5.21
C GLU A 31 8.46 20.39 4.45
N VAL A 32 8.40 20.44 3.11
CA VAL A 32 8.95 19.42 2.22
C VAL A 32 9.95 20.06 1.28
N SER A 33 11.14 19.47 1.18
CA SER A 33 12.24 19.96 0.35
C SER A 33 12.58 18.95 -0.75
N ASN A 34 12.66 19.41 -1.99
CA ASN A 34 13.22 18.64 -3.09
C ASN A 34 14.65 19.14 -3.39
N GLU A 35 15.64 18.44 -2.87
CA GLU A 35 17.05 18.77 -3.10
C GLU A 35 17.61 18.23 -4.43
N TRP A 36 16.81 17.54 -5.22
CA TRP A 36 17.21 17.01 -6.51
C TRP A 36 17.14 18.06 -7.61
N THR A 37 17.89 17.84 -8.67
CA THR A 37 17.87 18.68 -9.90
C THR A 37 16.74 18.32 -10.86
N GLN A 38 15.85 17.40 -10.44
CA GLN A 38 14.73 16.93 -11.25
C GLN A 38 13.42 17.24 -10.55
N ASN A 39 12.40 17.56 -11.33
CA ASN A 39 11.04 17.64 -10.84
C ASN A 39 10.56 16.26 -10.37
N LYS A 40 9.76 16.24 -9.33
CA LYS A 40 9.06 15.07 -8.83
C LYS A 40 7.56 15.27 -9.07
N THR A 41 6.91 14.27 -9.64
CA THR A 41 5.47 14.27 -9.87
C THR A 41 4.83 13.17 -9.04
N ASP A 42 3.70 13.49 -8.44
CA ASP A 42 2.98 12.55 -7.54
C ASP A 42 3.90 11.99 -6.42
N GLU A 43 4.86 12.78 -5.92
CA GLU A 43 5.79 12.33 -4.86
C GLU A 43 5.01 12.04 -3.57
N PRO A 44 5.12 10.82 -3.01
CA PRO A 44 4.35 10.45 -1.83
C PRO A 44 4.94 11.06 -0.55
N ILE A 45 4.07 11.68 0.23
CA ILE A 45 4.36 12.12 1.59
C ILE A 45 3.53 11.27 2.53
N VAL A 46 4.20 10.65 3.50
CA VAL A 46 3.57 9.83 4.53
C VAL A 46 3.97 10.35 5.91
N ILE A 47 2.98 10.60 6.74
CA ILE A 47 3.16 11.10 8.10
C ILE A 47 2.69 10.01 9.06
N ASP A 48 3.60 9.53 9.90
CA ASP A 48 3.30 8.66 11.03
C ASP A 48 2.51 9.45 12.09
N LEU A 49 1.30 9.02 12.35
CA LEU A 49 0.40 9.64 13.33
C LEU A 49 0.57 9.07 14.73
N ASN A 50 1.18 7.89 14.89
CA ASN A 50 1.34 7.23 16.18
C ASN A 50 2.21 8.05 17.14
N ASN A 51 3.18 8.79 16.58
CA ASN A 51 4.06 9.67 17.34
C ASN A 51 3.47 11.07 17.57
N LEU A 52 2.33 11.39 16.95
CA LEU A 52 1.64 12.66 17.11
C LEU A 52 0.74 12.62 18.36
N LYS A 53 1.12 13.33 19.42
CA LYS A 53 0.27 13.54 20.59
C LYS A 53 -0.90 14.45 20.23
N ALA A 54 -1.90 13.93 19.50
CA ALA A 54 -3.07 14.68 19.10
C ALA A 54 -4.00 15.03 20.29
N GLY A 55 -4.07 14.13 21.29
CA GLY A 55 -4.96 14.26 22.44
C GLY A 55 -6.38 13.73 22.16
N PHE A 56 -6.64 13.25 20.94
CA PHE A 56 -7.90 12.66 20.49
C PHE A 56 -7.67 11.60 19.41
N ASN A 57 -8.67 10.75 19.16
CA ASN A 57 -8.63 9.81 18.05
C ASN A 57 -8.86 10.57 16.72
N ILE A 58 -7.90 10.52 15.81
CA ILE A 58 -7.95 11.18 14.50
C ILE A 58 -8.88 10.38 13.60
N LYS A 59 -9.98 11.02 13.15
CA LYS A 59 -10.99 10.41 12.26
C LYS A 59 -11.04 11.03 10.88
N SER A 60 -10.47 12.22 10.72
CA SER A 60 -10.28 12.86 9.42
C SER A 60 -9.04 13.76 9.41
N ALA A 61 -8.55 14.01 8.21
CA ALA A 61 -7.46 14.94 7.96
C ALA A 61 -7.73 15.71 6.65
N THR A 62 -7.32 16.97 6.58
CA THR A 62 -7.26 17.75 5.35
C THR A 62 -5.87 18.31 5.17
N VAL A 63 -5.37 18.30 3.96
CA VAL A 63 -4.03 18.80 3.58
C VAL A 63 -4.19 19.97 2.63
N TRP A 64 -3.47 21.07 2.89
CA TRP A 64 -3.59 22.31 2.13
C TRP A 64 -2.22 22.82 1.67
N GLU A 65 -2.08 23.10 0.38
CA GLU A 65 -1.00 23.90 -0.20
C GLU A 65 -1.54 25.31 -0.46
N GLY A 66 -1.20 26.27 0.37
CA GLY A 66 -1.84 27.59 0.35
C GLY A 66 -3.36 27.48 0.54
N ASN A 67 -4.13 27.86 -0.47
CA ASN A 67 -5.60 27.78 -0.46
C ASN A 67 -6.13 26.56 -1.25
N LYS A 68 -5.26 25.72 -1.78
CA LYS A 68 -5.63 24.52 -2.51
C LYS A 68 -5.60 23.32 -1.59
N GLU A 69 -6.72 22.63 -1.48
CA GLU A 69 -6.77 21.35 -0.79
C GLU A 69 -6.21 20.23 -1.67
N ILE A 70 -5.42 19.35 -1.05
CA ILE A 70 -4.78 18.20 -1.70
C ILE A 70 -5.47 16.92 -1.25
N PRO A 71 -5.83 15.99 -2.15
CA PRO A 71 -6.34 14.69 -1.77
C PRO A 71 -5.40 13.97 -0.80
N SER A 72 -5.96 13.49 0.29
CA SER A 72 -5.23 12.78 1.34
C SER A 72 -5.97 11.55 1.78
N GLN A 73 -5.27 10.64 2.45
CA GLN A 73 -5.78 9.35 2.88
C GLN A 73 -5.25 9.03 4.29
N LEU A 74 -6.16 8.64 5.18
CA LEU A 74 -5.83 8.07 6.48
C LEU A 74 -5.91 6.55 6.39
N ASP A 75 -4.89 5.87 6.87
CA ASP A 75 -4.84 4.42 6.89
C ASP A 75 -4.66 3.89 8.32
N ASP A 76 -5.47 2.89 8.66
CA ASP A 76 -5.34 2.02 9.82
C ASP A 76 -4.62 0.75 9.33
N LEU A 77 -3.36 0.58 9.71
CA LEU A 77 -2.50 -0.49 9.21
C LEU A 77 -2.45 -1.70 10.13
N ASN A 78 -2.96 -1.56 11.35
CA ASN A 78 -2.94 -2.60 12.37
C ASN A 78 -4.33 -3.14 12.73
N GLY A 79 -5.42 -2.49 12.25
CA GLY A 79 -6.80 -2.91 12.45
C GLY A 79 -7.39 -2.53 13.81
N ASP A 80 -6.82 -1.54 14.51
CA ASP A 80 -7.29 -1.09 15.83
C ASP A 80 -8.34 0.04 15.76
N ALA A 81 -8.81 0.38 14.56
CA ALA A 81 -9.75 1.46 14.26
C ALA A 81 -9.21 2.87 14.56
N ARG A 82 -7.89 3.04 14.55
CA ARG A 82 -7.20 4.31 14.62
C ARG A 82 -6.36 4.52 13.37
N ALA A 83 -6.21 5.75 12.94
CA ALA A 83 -5.33 6.05 11.83
C ALA A 83 -3.86 6.01 12.29
N ASP A 84 -3.07 5.14 11.67
CA ASP A 84 -1.62 5.05 11.87
C ASP A 84 -0.86 6.05 11.02
N GLU A 85 -1.33 6.28 9.77
CA GLU A 85 -0.63 7.12 8.81
C GLU A 85 -1.59 8.03 8.03
N LEU A 86 -1.09 9.24 7.73
CA LEU A 86 -1.67 10.16 6.76
C LEU A 86 -0.79 10.19 5.51
N ALA A 87 -1.36 9.88 4.36
CA ALA A 87 -0.66 9.92 3.07
C ALA A 87 -1.28 10.96 2.12
N PHE A 88 -0.46 11.60 1.29
CA PHE A 88 -0.87 12.49 0.20
C PHE A 88 0.23 12.56 -0.87
N LEU A 89 -0.15 13.00 -2.08
CA LEU A 89 0.76 13.12 -3.23
C LEU A 89 0.96 14.57 -3.60
N ILE A 90 2.20 14.94 -3.94
CA ILE A 90 2.56 16.30 -4.31
C ILE A 90 3.47 16.35 -5.54
N ASP A 91 3.38 17.46 -6.27
CA ASP A 91 4.37 17.79 -7.29
C ASP A 91 5.41 18.72 -6.69
N MET A 92 6.68 18.35 -6.82
CA MET A 92 7.82 19.13 -6.31
C MET A 92 8.74 19.53 -7.45
N PRO A 93 8.85 20.82 -7.79
CA PRO A 93 9.87 21.29 -8.71
C PRO A 93 11.28 20.96 -8.22
N ALA A 94 12.24 20.93 -9.14
CA ALA A 94 13.64 20.78 -8.79
C ALA A 94 14.10 21.89 -7.85
N LYS A 95 14.92 21.55 -6.84
CA LYS A 95 15.52 22.52 -5.90
C LYS A 95 14.50 23.45 -5.25
N SER A 96 13.34 22.93 -4.86
CA SER A 96 12.25 23.72 -4.28
C SER A 96 11.85 23.24 -2.89
N ASN A 97 11.22 24.16 -2.15
CA ASN A 97 10.58 23.88 -0.87
C ASN A 97 9.09 24.21 -0.96
N LYS A 98 8.28 23.43 -0.30
CA LYS A 98 6.83 23.66 -0.16
C LYS A 98 6.39 23.47 1.28
N SER A 99 5.40 24.25 1.69
CA SER A 99 4.78 24.17 3.01
C SER A 99 3.34 23.72 2.89
N PHE A 100 2.95 22.74 3.73
CA PHE A 100 1.63 22.18 3.77
C PHE A 100 1.01 22.36 5.14
N ARG A 101 -0.21 22.87 5.17
CA ARG A 101 -1.02 22.97 6.39
C ARG A 101 -1.92 21.73 6.48
N ILE A 102 -1.84 21.00 7.58
CA ILE A 102 -2.61 19.79 7.84
C ILE A 102 -3.52 20.04 9.02
N ILE A 103 -4.80 19.76 8.86
CA ILE A 103 -5.79 19.84 9.93
C ILE A 103 -6.27 18.43 10.24
N LEU A 104 -5.97 17.96 11.44
CA LEU A 104 -6.43 16.67 11.97
C LEU A 104 -7.68 16.90 12.82
N SER A 105 -8.70 16.04 12.70
CA SER A 105 -9.96 16.20 13.44
C SER A 105 -10.44 14.88 14.05
N SER A 106 -11.10 15.00 15.21
CA SER A 106 -11.83 13.90 15.85
C SER A 106 -13.19 13.60 15.19
N GLU A 107 -13.64 14.49 14.30
CA GLU A 107 -14.89 14.32 13.56
C GLU A 107 -14.62 13.59 12.25
N LYS A 108 -15.56 12.72 11.81
CA LYS A 108 -15.50 12.12 10.48
C LYS A 108 -15.75 13.19 9.42
N SER A 109 -15.06 13.06 8.30
CA SER A 109 -15.35 13.82 7.09
C SER A 109 -16.14 12.95 6.13
N GLU A 110 -17.16 13.53 5.50
CA GLU A 110 -17.89 12.88 4.39
C GLU A 110 -17.20 13.12 3.04
N LYS A 111 -16.07 13.83 3.04
CA LYS A 111 -15.34 14.18 1.82
C LYS A 111 -14.69 12.97 1.20
N ASN A 112 -15.00 12.74 -0.07
CA ASN A 112 -14.42 11.68 -0.88
C ASN A 112 -13.60 12.29 -2.02
N TYR A 113 -12.39 11.79 -2.20
CA TYR A 113 -11.56 12.08 -3.35
C TYR A 113 -11.66 10.93 -4.37
N PRO A 114 -11.57 11.20 -5.68
CA PRO A 114 -11.49 10.13 -6.68
C PRO A 114 -10.34 9.16 -6.37
N ALA A 115 -10.63 7.87 -6.39
CA ALA A 115 -9.62 6.85 -6.18
C ALA A 115 -8.60 6.87 -7.33
N ARG A 116 -7.31 6.86 -6.99
CA ARG A 116 -6.19 6.72 -7.90
C ARG A 116 -5.50 5.37 -7.76
N THR A 117 -5.86 4.63 -6.72
CA THR A 117 -5.39 3.28 -6.47
C THR A 117 -6.54 2.38 -6.06
N TYR A 118 -6.35 1.09 -6.24
CA TYR A 118 -7.33 0.10 -5.82
C TYR A 118 -6.63 -1.20 -5.41
N ALA A 119 -7.17 -1.88 -4.41
CA ALA A 119 -6.76 -3.22 -4.04
C ALA A 119 -7.98 -4.09 -3.79
N GLN A 120 -7.86 -5.38 -4.13
CA GLN A 120 -8.89 -6.38 -3.84
C GLN A 120 -8.28 -7.74 -3.54
N MET A 121 -8.99 -8.49 -2.73
CA MET A 121 -8.83 -9.93 -2.60
C MET A 121 -10.20 -10.58 -2.62
N LYS A 122 -10.34 -11.72 -3.30
CA LYS A 122 -11.62 -12.41 -3.44
C LYS A 122 -11.48 -13.88 -3.10
N ALA A 123 -12.41 -14.42 -2.35
CA ALA A 123 -12.53 -15.85 -2.11
C ALA A 123 -13.57 -16.47 -3.04
N TYR A 124 -13.32 -17.71 -3.46
CA TYR A 124 -14.33 -18.52 -4.12
C TYR A 124 -15.44 -18.86 -3.12
N GLY A 125 -16.66 -18.55 -3.50
CA GLY A 125 -17.85 -18.91 -2.77
C GLY A 125 -18.61 -20.06 -3.44
N HIS A 126 -19.75 -20.40 -2.87
CA HIS A 126 -20.64 -21.41 -3.43
C HIS A 126 -21.20 -20.95 -4.80
N ASN A 127 -21.39 -21.90 -5.75
CA ASN A 127 -21.92 -21.65 -7.09
C ASN A 127 -21.07 -20.67 -7.95
N ASN A 128 -19.74 -20.76 -7.88
CA ASN A 128 -18.80 -19.89 -8.61
C ASN A 128 -19.00 -18.38 -8.37
N LYS A 129 -19.60 -18.03 -7.27
CA LYS A 129 -19.68 -16.62 -6.83
C LYS A 129 -18.40 -16.26 -6.07
N PHE A 130 -18.00 -15.02 -6.21
CA PHE A 130 -16.85 -14.48 -5.48
C PHE A 130 -17.31 -13.55 -4.37
N ALA A 131 -16.70 -13.68 -3.20
CA ALA A 131 -16.86 -12.72 -2.10
C ALA A 131 -15.60 -11.87 -1.98
N ASN A 132 -15.76 -10.55 -1.83
CA ASN A 132 -14.65 -9.70 -1.44
C ASN A 132 -14.27 -10.01 0.00
N ILE A 133 -12.99 -10.21 0.24
CA ILE A 133 -12.42 -10.42 1.57
C ILE A 133 -11.27 -9.43 1.78
N THR A 134 -11.01 -9.06 3.02
CA THR A 134 -9.89 -8.17 3.39
C THR A 134 -8.67 -8.94 3.89
N GLY A 135 -8.82 -10.22 4.21
CA GLY A 135 -7.73 -11.07 4.64
C GLY A 135 -8.08 -12.55 4.49
N PHE A 136 -7.05 -13.36 4.33
CA PHE A 136 -7.14 -14.82 4.29
C PHE A 136 -5.88 -15.41 4.92
N SER A 137 -6.07 -16.46 5.74
CA SER A 137 -4.98 -17.14 6.44
C SER A 137 -5.10 -18.64 6.22
N ALA A 138 -3.96 -19.32 6.05
CA ALA A 138 -3.91 -20.77 5.87
C ALA A 138 -2.62 -21.35 6.46
N ALA A 139 -2.67 -22.60 6.89
CA ALA A 139 -1.47 -23.34 7.27
C ALA A 139 -0.49 -23.42 6.10
N GLY A 140 0.80 -23.43 6.39
CA GLY A 140 1.85 -23.47 5.37
C GLY A 140 1.83 -24.71 4.47
N THR A 141 1.17 -25.78 4.92
CA THR A 141 0.96 -27.02 4.18
C THR A 141 -0.24 -27.00 3.24
N GLU A 142 -1.14 -26.01 3.41
CA GLU A 142 -2.39 -25.95 2.63
C GLU A 142 -2.15 -25.38 1.23
N ASN A 143 -2.79 -26.01 0.23
CA ASN A 143 -2.86 -25.47 -1.12
C ASN A 143 -4.11 -24.60 -1.26
N VAL A 144 -3.93 -23.29 -1.16
CA VAL A 144 -5.03 -22.30 -1.24
C VAL A 144 -5.36 -21.85 -2.66
N TYR A 145 -4.71 -22.43 -3.67
CA TYR A 145 -4.87 -22.03 -5.07
C TYR A 145 -6.34 -21.99 -5.56
N SER A 146 -7.18 -22.89 -5.03
CA SER A 146 -8.60 -22.97 -5.37
C SER A 146 -9.51 -22.15 -4.45
N PHE A 147 -8.98 -21.50 -3.42
CA PHE A 147 -9.78 -20.73 -2.46
C PHE A 147 -9.73 -19.23 -2.70
N VAL A 148 -8.61 -18.72 -3.19
CA VAL A 148 -8.43 -17.30 -3.47
C VAL A 148 -8.41 -17.07 -4.97
N TYR A 149 -9.32 -16.20 -5.43
CA TYR A 149 -9.43 -15.85 -6.84
C TYR A 149 -8.16 -15.15 -7.32
N HIS A 150 -7.75 -15.43 -8.56
CA HIS A 150 -6.49 -15.01 -9.20
C HIS A 150 -5.25 -15.16 -8.30
N HIS A 151 -5.28 -16.10 -7.36
CA HIS A 151 -4.15 -16.60 -6.57
C HIS A 151 -3.62 -15.68 -5.48
N GLY A 152 -4.32 -14.62 -5.11
CA GLY A 152 -3.92 -13.69 -4.05
C GLY A 152 -4.53 -12.31 -4.22
N PRO A 153 -4.13 -11.31 -3.43
CA PRO A 153 -4.57 -9.95 -3.61
C PRO A 153 -4.01 -9.33 -4.88
N ALA A 154 -4.80 -8.47 -5.50
CA ALA A 154 -4.39 -7.58 -6.57
C ALA A 154 -4.38 -6.14 -6.08
N ILE A 155 -3.40 -5.36 -6.55
CA ILE A 155 -3.18 -3.97 -6.19
C ILE A 155 -2.85 -3.17 -7.45
N GLU A 156 -3.42 -1.99 -7.61
CA GLU A 156 -3.20 -1.16 -8.80
C GLU A 156 -3.13 0.33 -8.53
N SER A 157 -2.35 1.02 -9.36
CA SER A 157 -2.52 2.43 -9.68
C SER A 157 -3.26 2.58 -11.02
N GLU A 158 -3.46 3.81 -11.48
CA GLU A 158 -3.99 4.04 -12.83
C GLU A 158 -3.06 3.54 -13.95
N LEU A 159 -1.76 3.27 -13.65
CA LEU A 159 -0.72 3.01 -14.64
C LEU A 159 -0.29 1.54 -14.75
N VAL A 160 -0.52 0.74 -13.74
CA VAL A 160 -0.11 -0.67 -13.65
C VAL A 160 -0.90 -1.38 -12.56
N ALA A 161 -1.03 -2.70 -12.65
CA ALA A 161 -1.47 -3.50 -11.52
C ALA A 161 -0.50 -4.65 -11.26
N TYR A 162 -0.57 -5.18 -10.05
CA TYR A 162 0.18 -6.34 -9.61
C TYR A 162 -0.75 -7.26 -8.82
N ARG A 163 -0.51 -8.57 -8.91
CA ARG A 163 -1.03 -9.53 -7.94
C ARG A 163 0.12 -10.15 -7.18
N ILE A 164 -0.15 -10.48 -5.91
CA ILE A 164 0.79 -11.16 -5.03
C ILE A 164 0.27 -12.57 -4.84
N TYR A 165 1.08 -13.57 -5.16
CA TYR A 165 0.66 -14.97 -5.05
C TYR A 165 0.64 -15.42 -3.60
N PHE A 166 -0.49 -15.94 -3.17
CA PHE A 166 -0.69 -16.52 -1.85
C PHE A 166 -0.13 -17.95 -1.80
N ASN A 167 1.19 -18.07 -1.88
CA ASN A 167 1.92 -19.33 -1.75
C ASN A 167 3.38 -19.10 -1.37
N GLU A 168 4.19 -20.18 -1.37
CA GLU A 168 5.61 -20.15 -1.03
C GLU A 168 6.47 -19.29 -1.97
N LYS A 169 5.96 -18.98 -3.15
CA LYS A 169 6.67 -18.14 -4.13
C LYS A 169 6.55 -16.66 -3.83
N GLN A 170 5.40 -16.24 -3.29
CA GLN A 170 5.01 -14.84 -3.13
C GLN A 170 5.33 -14.01 -4.38
N THR A 171 5.08 -14.61 -5.55
CA THR A 171 5.39 -14.02 -6.84
C THR A 171 4.65 -12.70 -7.02
N VAL A 172 5.35 -11.68 -7.47
CA VAL A 172 4.77 -10.40 -7.90
C VAL A 172 4.57 -10.46 -9.41
N ASP A 173 3.31 -10.45 -9.84
CA ASP A 173 2.91 -10.67 -11.23
C ASP A 173 2.25 -9.41 -11.81
N PRO A 174 2.81 -8.80 -12.87
CA PRO A 174 2.34 -7.54 -13.40
C PRO A 174 1.15 -7.71 -14.36
N TYR A 175 0.22 -6.77 -14.28
CA TYR A 175 -0.85 -6.55 -15.23
C TYR A 175 -0.58 -5.23 -15.98
N SER A 176 -0.41 -5.31 -17.29
CA SER A 176 -0.19 -4.13 -18.13
C SER A 176 -1.47 -3.32 -18.30
N LYS A 177 -1.33 -2.02 -18.60
CA LYS A 177 -2.46 -1.14 -18.92
C LYS A 177 -2.22 -0.41 -20.23
N VAL A 178 -3.27 -0.31 -21.03
CA VAL A 178 -3.29 0.46 -22.29
C VAL A 178 -3.63 1.91 -21.99
N ASN A 179 -4.59 2.13 -21.11
CA ASN A 179 -5.08 3.46 -20.74
C ASN A 179 -4.81 3.75 -19.27
N LYS A 180 -4.66 5.03 -18.93
CA LYS A 180 -4.52 5.50 -17.55
C LYS A 180 -5.88 5.44 -16.84
N ARG A 181 -6.17 4.33 -16.16
CA ARG A 181 -7.40 4.12 -15.37
C ARG A 181 -7.26 2.94 -14.41
N LEU A 182 -8.15 2.84 -13.43
CA LEU A 182 -8.29 1.65 -12.60
C LEU A 182 -9.10 0.59 -13.38
N GLU A 183 -8.68 -0.68 -13.34
CA GLU A 183 -9.26 -1.75 -14.17
C GLU A 183 -9.58 -3.04 -13.41
N ILE A 184 -8.86 -3.32 -12.31
CA ILE A 184 -8.92 -4.62 -11.61
C ILE A 184 -10.32 -4.88 -11.03
N LYS A 185 -11.04 -3.86 -10.61
CA LYS A 185 -12.40 -3.99 -10.12
C LYS A 185 -13.33 -4.62 -11.17
N GLU A 186 -13.10 -4.32 -12.45
CA GLU A 186 -13.93 -4.77 -13.59
C GLU A 186 -13.38 -6.04 -14.23
N THR A 187 -12.06 -6.14 -14.40
CA THR A 187 -11.42 -7.26 -15.09
C THR A 187 -11.14 -8.44 -14.18
N CYS A 188 -11.02 -8.19 -12.88
CA CYS A 188 -10.57 -9.19 -11.91
C CYS A 188 -9.28 -9.91 -12.37
N PHE A 189 -8.32 -9.15 -12.93
CA PHE A 189 -7.07 -9.61 -13.51
C PHE A 189 -7.17 -10.37 -14.83
N TYR A 190 -8.36 -10.80 -15.24
CA TYR A 190 -8.59 -11.56 -16.48
C TYR A 190 -9.63 -10.88 -17.36
N PRO A 191 -9.21 -9.94 -18.23
CA PRO A 191 -10.13 -9.22 -19.09
C PRO A 191 -10.77 -10.12 -20.13
N THR A 192 -12.02 -9.87 -20.43
CA THR A 192 -12.72 -10.50 -21.55
C THR A 192 -12.18 -10.00 -22.90
N LYS A 193 -12.49 -10.70 -23.98
CA LYS A 193 -12.15 -10.24 -25.35
C LYS A 193 -12.72 -8.86 -25.64
N ALA A 194 -13.95 -8.57 -25.18
CA ALA A 194 -14.59 -7.27 -25.37
C ALA A 194 -13.88 -6.17 -24.56
N GLN A 195 -13.46 -6.45 -23.33
CA GLN A 195 -12.69 -5.49 -22.55
C GLN A 195 -11.35 -5.17 -23.22
N ARG A 196 -10.61 -6.19 -23.69
CA ARG A 196 -9.36 -5.97 -24.44
C ARG A 196 -9.59 -5.14 -25.71
N ALA A 197 -10.62 -5.43 -26.47
CA ALA A 197 -10.98 -4.63 -27.66
C ALA A 197 -11.29 -3.17 -27.30
N ASN A 198 -11.75 -2.89 -26.07
CA ASN A 198 -12.01 -1.56 -25.54
C ASN A 198 -10.81 -0.95 -24.79
N GLY A 199 -9.59 -1.47 -25.03
CA GLY A 199 -8.36 -0.91 -24.50
C GLY A 199 -8.15 -1.17 -23.00
N TYR A 200 -8.69 -2.27 -22.45
CA TYR A 200 -8.25 -2.79 -21.16
C TYR A 200 -6.90 -3.49 -21.31
N GLY A 201 -6.11 -3.45 -20.25
CA GLY A 201 -4.86 -4.17 -20.17
C GLY A 201 -5.05 -5.68 -20.02
N ASP A 202 -3.96 -6.39 -19.75
CA ASP A 202 -3.99 -7.85 -19.58
C ASP A 202 -2.87 -8.31 -18.65
N ASP A 203 -2.98 -9.55 -18.16
CA ASP A 203 -1.89 -10.30 -17.53
C ASP A 203 -0.71 -10.38 -18.51
N ALA A 204 0.43 -9.80 -18.12
CA ALA A 204 1.53 -9.50 -19.02
C ALA A 204 2.68 -10.50 -18.91
N LEU A 205 2.70 -11.38 -17.89
CA LEU A 205 3.86 -12.21 -17.59
C LEU A 205 3.45 -13.61 -17.17
N ARG A 206 4.02 -14.63 -17.82
CA ARG A 206 3.97 -16.00 -17.32
C ARG A 206 5.06 -16.24 -16.30
N VAL A 207 4.69 -16.20 -15.03
CA VAL A 207 5.66 -16.28 -13.92
C VAL A 207 6.19 -17.66 -13.61
N TYR A 208 5.46 -18.74 -13.93
CA TYR A 208 5.85 -20.12 -13.63
C TYR A 208 6.37 -20.28 -12.18
N ASN A 209 7.65 -20.69 -12.07
CA ASN A 209 8.33 -20.90 -10.79
C ASN A 209 9.20 -19.71 -10.38
N SER A 210 9.17 -18.61 -11.12
CA SER A 210 9.95 -17.40 -10.82
C SER A 210 9.32 -16.55 -9.72
N GLY A 211 10.05 -15.53 -9.28
CA GLY A 211 9.55 -14.49 -8.40
C GLY A 211 8.75 -13.40 -9.11
N GLY A 212 8.49 -13.52 -10.41
CA GLY A 212 7.90 -12.43 -11.19
C GLY A 212 8.83 -11.24 -11.26
N VAL A 213 8.29 -10.04 -11.00
CA VAL A 213 9.05 -8.78 -11.07
C VAL A 213 9.70 -8.36 -9.75
N GLY A 214 9.71 -9.20 -8.70
CA GLY A 214 10.42 -8.81 -7.47
C GLY A 214 10.02 -9.49 -6.17
N ALA A 215 9.69 -10.78 -6.17
CA ALA A 215 9.43 -11.52 -4.93
C ALA A 215 10.71 -11.72 -4.11
N LEU A 216 10.58 -11.60 -2.78
CA LEU A 216 11.63 -11.99 -1.85
C LEU A 216 11.92 -13.48 -1.96
N LYS A 217 13.20 -13.86 -1.82
CA LYS A 217 13.66 -15.26 -1.80
C LYS A 217 14.66 -15.46 -0.66
N GLY A 218 14.69 -16.66 -0.14
CA GLY A 218 15.80 -17.12 0.66
C GLY A 218 17.03 -17.44 -0.21
N TRP A 219 18.14 -17.73 0.41
CA TRP A 219 19.38 -18.18 -0.21
C TRP A 219 19.94 -19.38 0.54
N ASN A 220 20.20 -20.49 -0.13
CA ASN A 220 20.71 -21.72 0.48
C ASN A 220 22.24 -21.90 0.34
N GLY A 221 22.94 -20.85 -0.11
CA GLY A 221 24.36 -20.89 -0.41
C GLY A 221 24.69 -21.10 -1.88
N THR A 222 23.74 -21.62 -2.68
CA THR A 222 23.91 -21.94 -4.10
C THR A 222 22.88 -21.27 -4.98
N GLU A 223 21.62 -21.25 -4.56
CA GLU A 223 20.51 -20.73 -5.34
C GLU A 223 19.45 -20.02 -4.47
N ALA A 224 18.59 -19.26 -5.13
CA ALA A 224 17.44 -18.62 -4.48
C ALA A 224 16.36 -19.66 -4.17
N THR A 225 15.84 -19.63 -2.94
CA THR A 225 14.82 -20.57 -2.46
C THR A 225 13.48 -19.88 -2.22
N HIS A 226 12.41 -20.65 -2.31
CA HIS A 226 11.09 -20.19 -1.90
C HIS A 226 10.97 -20.08 -0.38
N ILE A 227 9.97 -19.31 0.07
CA ILE A 227 9.67 -19.10 1.49
C ILE A 227 8.88 -20.31 1.99
N LYS A 228 9.60 -21.38 2.32
CA LYS A 228 9.08 -22.64 2.86
C LYS A 228 10.20 -23.47 3.50
N PRO A 229 9.89 -24.37 4.48
CA PRO A 229 8.57 -24.55 5.08
C PRO A 229 8.17 -23.36 5.95
N VAL A 230 6.87 -23.23 6.22
CA VAL A 230 6.32 -22.21 7.13
C VAL A 230 5.17 -22.82 7.93
N VAL A 231 4.88 -22.26 9.10
CA VAL A 231 3.73 -22.66 9.92
C VAL A 231 2.43 -22.11 9.36
N ASN A 232 2.41 -20.83 9.02
CA ASN A 232 1.23 -20.15 8.53
C ASN A 232 1.58 -19.05 7.52
N ARG A 233 0.61 -18.76 6.62
CA ARG A 233 0.62 -17.61 5.70
C ARG A 233 -0.66 -16.83 5.87
N THR A 234 -0.56 -15.51 5.81
CA THR A 234 -1.71 -14.62 5.79
C THR A 234 -1.48 -13.53 4.76
N GLU A 235 -2.47 -13.23 3.95
CA GLU A 235 -2.46 -12.04 3.10
C GLU A 235 -3.64 -11.14 3.44
N ARG A 236 -3.42 -9.81 3.38
CA ARG A 236 -4.39 -8.79 3.75
C ARG A 236 -4.38 -7.63 2.76
N VAL A 237 -5.56 -7.06 2.53
CA VAL A 237 -5.70 -5.72 1.94
C VAL A 237 -5.86 -4.74 3.09
N LEU A 238 -4.90 -3.85 3.29
CA LEU A 238 -4.87 -2.88 4.37
C LEU A 238 -5.46 -1.53 3.96
N ALA A 239 -5.17 -1.09 2.74
CA ALA A 239 -5.62 0.19 2.24
C ALA A 239 -5.96 0.15 0.74
N SER A 240 -6.93 0.95 0.34
CA SER A 240 -7.34 1.14 -1.06
C SER A 240 -8.04 2.50 -1.16
N GLY A 241 -7.48 3.46 -1.90
CA GLY A 241 -8.03 4.82 -1.86
C GLY A 241 -7.43 5.82 -2.85
N PRO A 242 -7.63 7.12 -2.57
CA PRO A 242 -7.26 8.18 -3.50
C PRO A 242 -5.75 8.38 -3.64
N VAL A 243 -4.95 7.92 -2.68
CA VAL A 243 -3.51 8.20 -2.62
C VAL A 243 -2.70 6.95 -2.86
N ARG A 244 -3.01 5.88 -2.12
CA ARG A 244 -2.27 4.62 -2.18
C ARG A 244 -3.17 3.42 -1.90
N ALA A 245 -2.70 2.27 -2.37
CA ALA A 245 -3.20 0.97 -1.93
C ALA A 245 -2.07 0.17 -1.27
N ILE A 246 -2.43 -0.64 -0.26
CA ILE A 246 -1.48 -1.42 0.53
C ILE A 246 -2.03 -2.84 0.70
N VAL A 247 -1.18 -3.82 0.42
CA VAL A 247 -1.41 -5.22 0.75
C VAL A 247 -0.23 -5.79 1.53
N GLU A 248 -0.50 -6.78 2.37
CA GLU A 248 0.54 -7.49 3.12
C GLU A 248 0.49 -8.99 2.86
N ALA A 249 1.67 -9.60 2.83
CA ALA A 249 1.87 -11.02 2.95
C ALA A 249 2.69 -11.30 4.22
N GLU A 250 2.05 -11.92 5.21
CA GLU A 250 2.67 -12.34 6.47
C GLU A 250 3.00 -13.82 6.41
N VAL A 251 4.13 -14.18 6.98
CA VAL A 251 4.63 -15.54 7.14
C VAL A 251 5.02 -15.76 8.59
N ILE A 252 4.51 -16.82 9.19
CA ILE A 252 4.88 -17.25 10.53
C ILE A 252 5.68 -18.54 10.45
N GLY A 253 6.82 -18.58 11.17
CA GLY A 253 7.66 -19.75 11.29
C GLY A 253 8.28 -20.21 9.98
N TRP A 254 8.90 -19.31 9.24
CA TRP A 254 9.72 -19.67 8.08
C TRP A 254 11.02 -20.28 8.57
N GLU A 255 11.18 -21.58 8.35
CA GLU A 255 12.42 -22.27 8.65
C GLU A 255 13.51 -21.85 7.65
N TYR A 256 14.40 -20.97 8.09
CA TYR A 256 15.46 -20.41 7.26
C TYR A 256 16.78 -20.40 8.01
N GLN A 257 17.81 -21.09 7.45
CA GLN A 257 19.15 -21.19 8.02
C GLN A 257 19.17 -21.61 9.52
N GLY A 258 18.30 -22.56 9.88
CA GLY A 258 18.19 -23.08 11.24
C GLY A 258 17.45 -22.19 12.23
N ASN A 259 16.75 -21.17 11.75
CA ASN A 259 15.90 -20.29 12.55
C ASN A 259 14.46 -20.29 12.04
N ASP A 260 13.50 -20.17 12.93
CA ASP A 260 12.11 -19.89 12.60
C ASP A 260 11.91 -18.39 12.59
N LEU A 261 11.65 -17.83 11.41
CA LEU A 261 11.46 -16.40 11.21
C LEU A 261 10.00 -16.06 10.99
N ASN A 262 9.54 -14.96 11.58
CA ASN A 262 8.31 -14.32 11.21
C ASN A 262 8.62 -13.12 10.32
N MET A 263 7.85 -12.97 9.26
CA MET A 263 8.13 -11.98 8.23
C MET A 263 6.84 -11.35 7.71
N ILE A 264 6.89 -10.05 7.44
CA ILE A 264 5.85 -9.33 6.71
C ILE A 264 6.49 -8.71 5.48
N ASN A 265 5.92 -8.97 4.30
CA ASN A 265 6.14 -8.20 3.09
C ASN A 265 4.96 -7.25 2.89
N ARG A 266 5.19 -5.95 3.02
CA ARG A 266 4.20 -4.91 2.75
C ARG A 266 4.45 -4.30 1.39
N TYR A 267 3.44 -4.35 0.53
CA TYR A 267 3.47 -3.84 -0.83
C TYR A 267 2.61 -2.59 -0.91
N THR A 268 3.19 -1.48 -1.31
CA THR A 268 2.50 -0.18 -1.42
C THR A 268 2.64 0.37 -2.83
N ILE A 269 1.51 0.65 -3.49
CA ILE A 269 1.47 1.37 -4.75
C ILE A 269 0.80 2.73 -4.56
N TYR A 270 1.37 3.77 -5.18
CA TYR A 270 0.84 5.13 -5.13
C TYR A 270 0.16 5.52 -6.44
N GLY A 271 -0.81 6.42 -6.37
CA GLY A 271 -1.42 7.02 -7.56
C GLY A 271 -0.35 7.69 -8.42
N GLY A 272 -0.44 7.51 -9.76
CA GLY A 272 0.54 8.05 -10.70
C GLY A 272 1.86 7.28 -10.81
N HIS A 273 2.05 6.21 -10.03
CA HIS A 273 3.26 5.40 -10.02
C HIS A 273 3.07 4.07 -10.76
N ARG A 274 4.17 3.58 -11.39
CA ARG A 274 4.30 2.20 -11.89
C ARG A 274 5.13 1.34 -10.97
N ASP A 275 6.03 1.94 -10.21
CA ASP A 275 6.80 1.26 -9.19
C ASP A 275 5.94 0.95 -7.96
N MET A 276 6.32 -0.10 -7.27
CA MET A 276 5.72 -0.53 -6.03
C MET A 276 6.81 -0.58 -4.95
N LYS A 277 6.56 0.07 -3.82
CA LYS A 277 7.43 -0.04 -2.65
C LYS A 277 7.19 -1.39 -1.98
N VAL A 278 8.26 -2.08 -1.62
CA VAL A 278 8.20 -3.32 -0.84
C VAL A 278 9.01 -3.12 0.44
N ASP A 279 8.34 -3.18 1.57
CA ASP A 279 8.97 -3.20 2.89
C ASP A 279 8.98 -4.64 3.40
N VAL A 280 10.17 -5.13 3.74
CA VAL A 280 10.35 -6.47 4.33
C VAL A 280 10.70 -6.29 5.80
N LEU A 281 9.85 -6.79 6.66
CA LEU A 281 9.97 -6.69 8.12
C LEU A 281 10.16 -8.09 8.70
N PHE A 282 11.19 -8.28 9.50
CA PHE A 282 11.43 -9.50 10.26
C PHE A 282 11.21 -9.24 11.74
N ASP A 283 10.79 -10.27 12.48
CA ASP A 283 10.62 -10.21 13.94
C ASP A 283 11.93 -10.14 14.69
N ARG A 284 13.06 -10.40 14.02
CA ARG A 284 14.42 -10.35 14.57
C ARG A 284 15.46 -10.02 13.50
N PRO A 285 16.67 -9.58 13.85
CA PRO A 285 17.79 -9.44 12.92
C PRO A 285 18.13 -10.79 12.26
N LEU A 286 18.53 -10.75 10.99
CA LEU A 286 19.03 -11.88 10.20
C LEU A 286 20.54 -12.02 10.36
#